data_fef63a78bdd5aebc66ecf0d2c2639cd4
#
_entry.id   fef63a78bdd5aebc66ecf0d2c2639cd4
#
_cell.length_a   1.000
_cell.length_b   1.000
_cell.length_c   1.000
_cell.angle_alpha   90.00
_cell.angle_beta   90.00
_cell.angle_gamma   90.00
#
_symmetry.space_group_name_H-M   'P 1'
#
loop_
_entity.id
_entity.type
_entity.pdbx_description
1 polymer ?
#
loop_
_entity_poly.entity_id
_entity_poly.type
_entity_poly.pdbx_seq_one_letter_code
_entity_poly.pdbx_strand_id
1 'polypeptide(L)'
;NGKTSTKDFLNAVLAEGGPVNATAGNLNNHIGLPLTILSGGEGDRFAVWEMGMNHPGEIEVLAEIARPDAAVITNVGSAHIEHMGTREAIALEKSALPAALSASGYCVMPASDDYFDFVKNAVACEMVSVGIGVGTVRAESLAADRDGRMRFDLVSDHGEAVPVVLPVRGDHMVVNDLLAAAVGLRQGI
;
A
#
# COMPACT_ATOMS: atom_id res chain seq x y z
N ASN A 1 -10.25 -1.72 -3.14
CA ASN A 1 -10.40 -2.66 -2.01
C ASN A 1 -9.10 -2.75 -1.22
N GLY A 2 -9.16 -3.09 0.07
CA GLY A 2 -7.98 -3.37 0.90
C GLY A 2 -7.24 -2.17 1.48
N LYS A 3 -7.53 -0.94 1.10
CA LYS A 3 -6.81 0.26 1.57
C LYS A 3 -6.74 0.36 3.10
N THR A 4 -7.88 0.29 3.78
CA THR A 4 -7.94 0.43 5.24
C THR A 4 -7.19 -0.70 5.94
N SER A 5 -7.34 -1.95 5.49
CA SER A 5 -6.58 -3.07 6.06
C SER A 5 -5.07 -2.91 5.85
N THR A 6 -4.64 -2.50 4.65
CA THR A 6 -3.23 -2.22 4.37
C THR A 6 -2.70 -1.06 5.22
N LYS A 7 -3.48 0.01 5.38
CA LYS A 7 -3.15 1.13 6.27
C LYS A 7 -2.96 0.65 7.72
N ASP A 8 -3.83 -0.23 8.21
CA ASP A 8 -3.74 -0.75 9.57
C ASP A 8 -2.49 -1.63 9.75
N PHE A 9 -2.14 -2.48 8.77
CA PHE A 9 -0.88 -3.22 8.78
C PHE A 9 0.33 -2.29 8.70
N LEU A 10 0.32 -1.29 7.81
CA LEU A 10 1.37 -0.28 7.73
C LEU A 10 1.58 0.45 9.06
N ASN A 11 0.48 0.86 9.70
CA ASN A 11 0.55 1.51 11.00
C ASN A 11 1.19 0.59 12.05
N ALA A 12 0.82 -0.69 12.09
CA ALA A 12 1.38 -1.66 13.02
C ALA A 12 2.89 -1.88 12.78
N VAL A 13 3.29 -2.10 11.53
CA VAL A 13 4.70 -2.32 11.16
C VAL A 13 5.54 -1.08 11.46
N LEU A 14 5.13 0.10 11.03
CA LEU A 14 5.91 1.33 11.19
C LEU A 14 5.97 1.80 12.64
N ALA A 15 4.97 1.45 13.47
CA ALA A 15 4.97 1.75 14.90
C ALA A 15 6.15 1.09 15.66
N GLU A 16 6.70 0.00 15.16
CA GLU A 16 7.93 -0.61 15.71
C GLU A 16 9.15 0.31 15.52
N GLY A 17 9.14 1.16 14.50
CA GLY A 17 10.19 2.13 14.22
C GLY A 17 9.97 3.50 14.88
N GLY A 18 8.78 3.81 15.39
CA GLY A 18 8.46 5.09 16.04
C GLY A 18 7.00 5.53 15.86
N PRO A 19 6.62 6.69 16.39
CA PRO A 19 5.27 7.22 16.30
C PRO A 19 4.80 7.42 14.86
N VAL A 20 3.53 7.10 14.58
CA VAL A 20 2.93 7.14 13.26
C VAL A 20 1.70 8.04 13.27
N ASN A 21 1.66 9.04 12.40
CA ASN A 21 0.43 9.76 12.06
C ASN A 21 -0.32 8.98 10.97
N ALA A 22 -1.49 8.44 11.27
CA ALA A 22 -2.25 7.63 10.33
C ALA A 22 -3.68 8.15 10.13
N THR A 23 -4.22 7.98 8.92
CA THR A 23 -5.62 8.31 8.62
C THR A 23 -6.58 7.61 9.56
N ALA A 24 -7.38 8.37 10.28
CA ALA A 24 -8.45 7.87 11.14
C ALA A 24 -9.74 7.66 10.33
N GLY A 25 -10.38 6.49 10.51
CA GLY A 25 -11.64 6.18 9.84
C GLY A 25 -11.54 6.31 8.31
N ASN A 26 -12.42 7.12 7.72
CA ASN A 26 -12.52 7.36 6.28
C ASN A 26 -12.09 8.79 5.87
N LEU A 27 -11.22 9.45 6.64
CA LEU A 27 -10.70 10.79 6.33
C LEU A 27 -9.69 10.76 5.17
N ASN A 28 -10.08 10.19 4.02
CA ASN A 28 -9.24 9.87 2.88
C ASN A 28 -9.51 10.72 1.62
N ASN A 29 -10.18 11.86 1.77
CA ASN A 29 -10.51 12.78 0.69
C ASN A 29 -9.87 14.17 0.90
N HIS A 30 -10.16 15.12 0.01
CA HIS A 30 -9.61 16.47 0.02
C HIS A 30 -9.93 17.32 1.27
N ILE A 31 -10.83 16.87 2.15
CA ILE A 31 -11.09 17.47 3.45
C ILE A 31 -10.40 16.67 4.55
N GLY A 32 -10.55 15.34 4.54
CA GLY A 32 -10.07 14.46 5.59
C GLY A 32 -8.55 14.33 5.63
N LEU A 33 -7.89 14.26 4.47
CA LEU A 33 -6.45 14.18 4.39
C LEU A 33 -5.74 15.40 5.02
N PRO A 34 -6.07 16.66 4.67
CA PRO A 34 -5.50 17.82 5.35
C PRO A 34 -5.73 17.83 6.86
N LEU A 35 -6.91 17.41 7.33
CA LEU A 35 -7.18 17.31 8.77
C LEU A 35 -6.29 16.28 9.45
N THR A 36 -6.03 15.13 8.79
CA THR A 36 -5.12 14.12 9.31
C THR A 36 -3.69 14.66 9.37
N ILE A 37 -3.23 15.34 8.32
CA ILE A 37 -1.88 15.94 8.27
C ILE A 37 -1.74 16.95 9.42
N LEU A 38 -2.71 17.84 9.61
CA LEU A 38 -2.69 18.85 10.67
C LEU A 38 -2.83 18.28 12.09
N SER A 39 -3.29 17.04 12.24
CA SER A 39 -3.33 16.34 13.52
C SER A 39 -1.99 15.73 13.92
N GLY A 40 -1.03 15.66 12.99
CA GLY A 40 0.31 15.18 13.25
C GLY A 40 1.12 16.13 14.12
N GLY A 41 2.14 15.61 14.77
CA GLY A 41 3.03 16.32 15.68
C GLY A 41 4.51 16.19 15.32
N GLU A 42 5.34 17.06 15.90
CA GLU A 42 6.80 17.03 15.69
C GLU A 42 7.45 15.71 16.13
N GLY A 43 6.74 14.91 16.94
CA GLY A 43 7.21 13.59 17.40
C GLY A 43 6.92 12.45 16.43
N ASP A 44 6.11 12.67 15.41
CA ASP A 44 5.78 11.62 14.44
C ASP A 44 6.98 11.33 13.54
N ARG A 45 7.36 10.06 13.48
CA ARG A 45 8.44 9.59 12.63
C ARG A 45 7.96 9.16 11.26
N PHE A 46 6.74 8.67 11.20
CA PHE A 46 6.09 8.17 9.99
C PHE A 46 4.70 8.78 9.81
N ALA A 47 4.26 8.80 8.57
CA ALA A 47 2.91 9.16 8.20
C ALA A 47 2.32 8.10 7.26
N VAL A 48 1.10 7.62 7.56
CA VAL A 48 0.37 6.65 6.73
C VAL A 48 -0.98 7.23 6.38
N TRP A 49 -1.10 7.78 5.18
CA TRP A 49 -2.31 8.46 4.74
C TRP A 49 -3.04 7.69 3.64
N GLU A 50 -4.26 7.27 3.96
CA GLU A 50 -5.15 6.64 3.00
C GLU A 50 -5.71 7.70 2.04
N MET A 51 -5.69 7.43 0.74
CA MET A 51 -6.28 8.27 -0.30
C MET A 51 -7.42 7.53 -0.99
N GLY A 52 -8.58 8.15 -1.03
CA GLY A 52 -9.77 7.68 -1.72
C GLY A 52 -10.06 8.51 -2.96
N MET A 53 -10.72 7.91 -3.94
CA MET A 53 -11.19 8.58 -5.14
C MET A 53 -12.60 8.12 -5.49
N ASN A 54 -13.36 9.01 -6.09
CA ASN A 54 -14.63 8.73 -6.77
C ASN A 54 -14.59 9.23 -8.22
N HIS A 55 -13.83 10.29 -8.49
CA HIS A 55 -13.75 10.95 -9.81
C HIS A 55 -12.29 11.11 -10.25
N PRO A 56 -12.05 11.28 -11.57
CA PRO A 56 -10.74 11.56 -12.11
C PRO A 56 -10.12 12.85 -11.54
N GLY A 57 -8.81 12.84 -11.29
CA GLY A 57 -8.02 13.98 -10.78
C GLY A 57 -7.99 14.11 -9.26
N GLU A 58 -8.78 13.33 -8.51
CA GLU A 58 -8.81 13.44 -7.05
C GLU A 58 -7.51 12.93 -6.39
N ILE A 59 -6.90 11.87 -6.92
CA ILE A 59 -5.63 11.33 -6.38
C ILE A 59 -4.46 12.29 -6.62
N GLU A 60 -4.42 12.96 -7.77
CA GLU A 60 -3.39 13.98 -8.05
C GLU A 60 -3.41 15.09 -7.00
N VAL A 61 -4.58 15.66 -6.72
CA VAL A 61 -4.75 16.71 -5.68
C VAL A 61 -4.33 16.20 -4.30
N LEU A 62 -4.69 14.97 -3.93
CA LEU A 62 -4.31 14.40 -2.64
C LEU A 62 -2.79 14.17 -2.56
N ALA A 63 -2.17 13.73 -3.64
CA ALA A 63 -0.72 13.52 -3.71
C ALA A 63 0.06 14.85 -3.62
N GLU A 64 -0.42 15.92 -4.27
CA GLU A 64 0.16 17.26 -4.15
C GLU A 64 0.12 17.81 -2.72
N ILE A 65 -0.97 17.56 -2.00
CA ILE A 65 -1.13 17.95 -0.59
C ILE A 65 -0.20 17.14 0.30
N ALA A 66 -0.17 15.82 0.11
CA ALA A 66 0.58 14.88 0.96
C ALA A 66 2.09 14.91 0.72
N ARG A 67 2.54 15.10 -0.53
CA ARG A 67 3.95 15.01 -0.96
C ARG A 67 4.64 13.76 -0.43
N PRO A 68 4.14 12.56 -0.77
CA PRO A 68 4.63 11.32 -0.18
C PRO A 68 6.04 10.96 -0.66
N ASP A 69 6.79 10.25 0.19
CA ASP A 69 8.07 9.63 -0.16
C ASP A 69 7.88 8.22 -0.74
N ALA A 70 6.77 7.58 -0.40
CA ALA A 70 6.42 6.25 -0.87
C ALA A 70 4.92 6.15 -1.18
N ALA A 71 4.58 5.30 -2.13
CA ALA A 71 3.20 4.98 -2.50
C ALA A 71 2.91 3.49 -2.33
N VAL A 72 1.68 3.17 -1.96
CA VAL A 72 1.18 1.80 -1.92
C VAL A 72 -0.12 1.71 -2.73
N ILE A 73 -0.12 0.93 -3.80
CA ILE A 73 -1.31 0.62 -4.58
C ILE A 73 -1.79 -0.79 -4.21
N THR A 74 -2.94 -0.87 -3.57
CA THR A 74 -3.46 -2.16 -3.08
C THR A 74 -3.97 -3.06 -4.21
N ASN A 75 -4.61 -2.49 -5.20
CA ASN A 75 -5.06 -3.15 -6.43
C ASN A 75 -5.68 -2.16 -7.42
N VAL A 76 -5.83 -2.57 -8.69
CA VAL A 76 -6.66 -1.93 -9.71
C VAL A 76 -7.90 -2.80 -9.97
N GLY A 77 -8.89 -2.70 -9.09
CA GLY A 77 -10.17 -3.42 -9.21
C GLY A 77 -11.21 -2.63 -10.00
N SER A 78 -12.47 -3.07 -9.88
CA SER A 78 -13.65 -2.43 -10.49
C SER A 78 -14.39 -1.47 -9.56
N ALA A 79 -13.88 -1.21 -8.36
CA ALA A 79 -14.48 -0.23 -7.45
C ALA A 79 -14.51 1.16 -8.10
N HIS A 80 -15.64 1.86 -7.98
CA HIS A 80 -15.89 3.18 -8.60
C HIS A 80 -15.94 3.20 -10.13
N ILE A 81 -16.11 2.03 -10.78
CA ILE A 81 -16.17 1.92 -12.24
C ILE A 81 -17.36 2.70 -12.84
N GLU A 82 -18.44 2.86 -12.08
CA GLU A 82 -19.62 3.67 -12.46
C GLU A 82 -19.29 5.16 -12.66
N HIS A 83 -18.28 5.69 -11.97
CA HIS A 83 -17.82 7.07 -12.10
C HIS A 83 -16.58 7.19 -12.98
N MET A 84 -15.76 6.17 -13.03
CA MET A 84 -14.49 6.15 -13.78
C MET A 84 -14.66 5.61 -15.21
N GLY A 85 -15.73 4.85 -15.47
CA GLY A 85 -16.04 4.28 -16.79
C GLY A 85 -15.30 2.98 -17.08
N THR A 86 -13.98 2.92 -16.97
CA THR A 86 -13.16 1.73 -17.27
C THR A 86 -12.12 1.42 -16.20
N ARG A 87 -11.59 0.18 -16.20
CA ARG A 87 -10.47 -0.19 -15.32
C ARG A 87 -9.18 0.53 -15.70
N GLU A 88 -8.99 0.84 -16.97
CA GLU A 88 -7.86 1.65 -17.47
C GLU A 88 -7.88 3.05 -16.87
N ALA A 89 -9.07 3.69 -16.81
CA ALA A 89 -9.22 4.99 -16.17
C ALA A 89 -8.92 4.91 -14.67
N ILE A 90 -9.32 3.82 -13.99
CA ILE A 90 -8.97 3.58 -12.59
C ILE A 90 -7.46 3.39 -12.42
N ALA A 91 -6.81 2.66 -13.33
CA ALA A 91 -5.36 2.45 -13.30
C ALA A 91 -4.61 3.77 -13.49
N LEU A 92 -5.04 4.58 -14.47
CA LEU A 92 -4.46 5.90 -14.74
C LEU A 92 -4.59 6.82 -13.53
N GLU A 93 -5.77 6.91 -12.94
CA GLU A 93 -6.01 7.72 -11.73
C GLU A 93 -5.12 7.28 -10.56
N LYS A 94 -5.02 5.98 -10.29
CA LYS A 94 -4.16 5.46 -9.23
C LYS A 94 -2.68 5.69 -9.50
N SER A 95 -2.27 5.73 -10.78
CA SER A 95 -0.88 6.01 -11.18
C SER A 95 -0.46 7.46 -10.86
N ALA A 96 -1.41 8.38 -10.67
CA ALA A 96 -1.11 9.74 -10.26
C ALA A 96 -0.38 9.80 -8.91
N LEU A 97 -0.68 8.87 -7.99
CA LEU A 97 0.00 8.83 -6.70
C LEU A 97 1.51 8.50 -6.83
N PRO A 98 1.95 7.38 -7.43
CA PRO A 98 3.38 7.14 -7.62
C PRO A 98 4.04 8.08 -8.64
N ALA A 99 3.30 8.69 -9.58
CA ALA A 99 3.83 9.70 -10.48
C ALA A 99 4.23 11.00 -9.76
N ALA A 100 3.60 11.30 -8.62
CA ALA A 100 3.95 12.44 -7.77
C ALA A 100 5.21 12.22 -6.91
N LEU A 101 5.74 10.99 -6.86
CA LEU A 101 6.95 10.69 -6.09
C LEU A 101 8.20 11.27 -6.77
N SER A 102 9.19 11.62 -5.96
CA SER A 102 10.53 11.91 -6.46
C SER A 102 11.19 10.66 -7.06
N ALA A 103 12.26 10.84 -7.83
CA ALA A 103 13.02 9.72 -8.40
C ALA A 103 13.66 8.81 -7.32
N SER A 104 13.82 9.29 -6.09
CA SER A 104 14.29 8.50 -4.93
C SER A 104 13.17 7.82 -4.15
N GLY A 105 11.90 8.09 -4.50
CA GLY A 105 10.74 7.44 -3.92
C GLY A 105 10.53 6.04 -4.49
N TYR A 106 9.58 5.30 -3.94
CA TYR A 106 9.22 3.97 -4.41
C TYR A 106 7.71 3.72 -4.30
N CYS A 107 7.22 2.85 -5.16
CA CYS A 107 5.83 2.40 -5.13
C CYS A 107 5.76 0.88 -4.90
N VAL A 108 4.95 0.45 -3.93
CA VAL A 108 4.68 -0.97 -3.65
C VAL A 108 3.34 -1.36 -4.24
N MET A 109 3.30 -2.46 -5.01
CA MET A 109 2.10 -2.94 -5.67
C MET A 109 2.11 -4.47 -5.83
N PRO A 110 0.94 -5.17 -5.82
CA PRO A 110 0.90 -6.60 -6.09
C PRO A 110 1.37 -6.93 -7.52
N ALA A 111 2.32 -7.87 -7.62
CA ALA A 111 2.85 -8.35 -8.91
C ALA A 111 1.79 -9.04 -9.77
N SER A 112 0.75 -9.60 -9.15
CA SER A 112 -0.35 -10.31 -9.82
C SER A 112 -1.47 -9.38 -10.31
N ASP A 113 -1.37 -8.05 -10.08
CA ASP A 113 -2.37 -7.11 -10.58
C ASP A 113 -2.22 -6.94 -12.09
N ASP A 114 -3.32 -7.04 -12.85
CA ASP A 114 -3.34 -6.95 -14.32
C ASP A 114 -2.73 -5.63 -14.83
N TYR A 115 -2.71 -4.59 -14.00
CA TYR A 115 -2.21 -3.26 -14.34
C TYR A 115 -0.83 -2.95 -13.74
N PHE A 116 -0.13 -3.96 -13.21
CA PHE A 116 1.21 -3.75 -12.65
C PHE A 116 2.17 -3.12 -13.65
N ASP A 117 2.27 -3.70 -14.85
CA ASP A 117 3.15 -3.19 -15.92
C ASP A 117 2.68 -1.82 -16.45
N PHE A 118 1.37 -1.57 -16.49
CA PHE A 118 0.82 -0.27 -16.86
C PHE A 118 1.31 0.81 -15.89
N VAL A 119 1.15 0.60 -14.58
CA VAL A 119 1.59 1.54 -13.54
C VAL A 119 3.11 1.70 -13.60
N LYS A 120 3.87 0.60 -13.67
CA LYS A 120 5.33 0.62 -13.74
C LYS A 120 5.86 1.46 -14.91
N ASN A 121 5.23 1.37 -16.07
CA ASN A 121 5.64 2.14 -17.25
C ASN A 121 5.22 3.63 -17.21
N ALA A 122 4.28 3.98 -16.33
CA ALA A 122 3.77 5.35 -16.17
C ALA A 122 4.54 6.18 -15.15
N VAL A 123 5.47 5.59 -14.37
CA VAL A 123 6.13 6.26 -13.25
C VAL A 123 7.66 6.20 -13.38
N ALA A 124 8.34 7.17 -12.77
CA ALA A 124 9.79 7.24 -12.75
C ALA A 124 10.42 6.65 -11.48
N CYS A 125 9.63 6.46 -10.43
CA CYS A 125 10.08 5.90 -9.16
C CYS A 125 10.32 4.38 -9.26
N GLU A 126 11.05 3.84 -8.30
CA GLU A 126 11.25 2.39 -8.18
C GLU A 126 9.93 1.67 -7.91
N MET A 127 9.71 0.52 -8.56
CA MET A 127 8.58 -0.36 -8.30
C MET A 127 9.01 -1.57 -7.48
N VAL A 128 8.39 -1.76 -6.32
CA VAL A 128 8.54 -2.92 -5.44
C VAL A 128 7.32 -3.81 -5.60
N SER A 129 7.53 -5.03 -6.07
CA SER A 129 6.44 -5.97 -6.31
C SER A 129 6.24 -6.90 -5.12
N VAL A 130 4.97 -7.18 -4.77
CA VAL A 130 4.63 -8.14 -3.71
C VAL A 130 3.65 -9.19 -4.20
N GLY A 131 3.63 -10.37 -3.58
CA GLY A 131 2.62 -11.38 -3.90
C GLY A 131 2.86 -12.75 -3.27
N ILE A 132 1.93 -13.67 -3.53
CA ILE A 132 2.03 -15.06 -3.09
C ILE A 132 2.80 -15.84 -4.14
N GLY A 133 3.98 -16.36 -3.79
CA GLY A 133 4.88 -17.07 -4.70
C GLY A 133 5.52 -16.21 -5.79
N VAL A 134 5.31 -14.88 -5.78
CA VAL A 134 5.79 -13.97 -6.82
C VAL A 134 6.09 -12.58 -6.22
N GLY A 135 7.02 -11.85 -6.84
CA GLY A 135 7.42 -10.51 -6.40
C GLY A 135 8.73 -10.48 -5.64
N THR A 136 9.28 -9.27 -5.46
CA THR A 136 10.50 -9.01 -4.69
C THR A 136 10.31 -9.27 -3.20
N VAL A 137 9.10 -9.01 -2.67
CA VAL A 137 8.69 -9.43 -1.33
C VAL A 137 7.48 -10.35 -1.48
N ARG A 138 7.60 -11.59 -1.01
CA ARG A 138 6.60 -12.62 -1.31
C ARG A 138 6.34 -13.54 -0.12
N ALA A 139 5.14 -14.11 -0.12
CA ALA A 139 4.79 -15.20 0.78
C ALA A 139 5.07 -16.55 0.08
N GLU A 140 5.85 -17.40 0.70
CA GLU A 140 6.06 -18.79 0.32
C GLU A 140 5.47 -19.73 1.37
N SER A 141 5.26 -21.00 1.05
CA SER A 141 4.75 -22.02 1.98
C SER A 141 3.37 -21.65 2.61
N LEU A 142 2.53 -20.90 1.88
CA LEU A 142 1.27 -20.38 2.41
C LEU A 142 0.32 -21.51 2.82
N ALA A 143 -0.17 -21.45 4.06
CA ALA A 143 -1.17 -22.36 4.60
C ALA A 143 -2.10 -21.67 5.60
N ALA A 144 -3.30 -22.17 5.75
CA ALA A 144 -4.18 -21.80 6.85
C ALA A 144 -4.07 -22.83 8.00
N ASP A 145 -3.99 -22.37 9.24
CA ASP A 145 -4.06 -23.26 10.39
C ASP A 145 -5.51 -23.66 10.72
N ARG A 146 -5.70 -24.49 11.76
CA ARG A 146 -7.03 -25.00 12.16
C ARG A 146 -8.01 -23.90 12.56
N ASP A 147 -7.50 -22.76 13.02
CA ASP A 147 -8.28 -21.59 13.41
C ASP A 147 -8.49 -20.62 12.22
N GLY A 148 -7.92 -20.97 11.05
CA GLY A 148 -8.00 -20.19 9.83
C GLY A 148 -7.02 -19.01 9.78
N ARG A 149 -6.04 -18.95 10.70
CA ARG A 149 -4.97 -17.96 10.64
C ARG A 149 -4.01 -18.32 9.51
N MET A 150 -3.56 -17.30 8.77
CA MET A 150 -2.64 -17.52 7.66
C MET A 150 -1.20 -17.65 8.17
N ARG A 151 -0.49 -18.65 7.66
CA ARG A 151 0.94 -18.92 7.96
C ARG A 151 1.69 -18.97 6.66
N PHE A 152 2.85 -18.32 6.62
CA PHE A 152 3.73 -18.31 5.44
C PHE A 152 5.15 -17.94 5.84
N ASP A 153 6.07 -18.17 4.92
CA ASP A 153 7.42 -17.65 5.00
C ASP A 153 7.49 -16.35 4.19
N LEU A 154 7.79 -15.24 4.87
CA LEU A 154 8.07 -13.96 4.22
C LEU A 154 9.48 -14.01 3.63
N VAL A 155 9.60 -13.86 2.33
CA VAL A 155 10.86 -13.88 1.59
C VAL A 155 11.06 -12.55 0.88
N SER A 156 12.24 -11.97 1.01
CA SER A 156 12.69 -10.81 0.24
C SER A 156 13.96 -11.14 -0.54
N ASP A 157 14.28 -10.34 -1.56
CA ASP A 157 15.48 -10.56 -2.39
C ASP A 157 16.80 -10.34 -1.61
N HIS A 158 16.73 -9.79 -0.41
CA HIS A 158 17.89 -9.38 0.40
C HIS A 158 17.98 -10.07 1.76
N GLY A 159 17.12 -11.04 2.08
CA GLY A 159 17.04 -11.60 3.41
C GLY A 159 16.73 -13.10 3.47
N GLU A 160 16.91 -13.66 4.66
CA GLU A 160 16.45 -14.99 4.98
C GLU A 160 14.91 -15.02 5.07
N ALA A 161 14.33 -16.20 4.82
CA ALA A 161 12.89 -16.40 5.00
C ALA A 161 12.51 -16.26 6.48
N VAL A 162 11.50 -15.45 6.76
CA VAL A 162 10.99 -15.19 8.10
C VAL A 162 9.60 -15.81 8.24
N PRO A 163 9.36 -16.71 9.20
CA PRO A 163 8.04 -17.29 9.42
C PRO A 163 7.06 -16.25 9.99
N VAL A 164 5.91 -16.12 9.35
CA VAL A 164 4.85 -15.17 9.72
C VAL A 164 3.56 -15.92 10.04
N VAL A 165 2.86 -15.46 11.06
CA VAL A 165 1.50 -15.91 11.41
C VAL A 165 0.60 -14.69 11.52
N LEU A 166 -0.35 -14.57 10.59
CA LEU A 166 -1.34 -13.51 10.62
C LEU A 166 -2.62 -13.99 11.32
N PRO A 167 -3.15 -13.24 12.30
CA PRO A 167 -4.40 -13.58 13.00
C PRO A 167 -5.64 -13.25 12.16
N VAL A 168 -5.55 -13.36 10.83
CA VAL A 168 -6.59 -13.03 9.87
C VAL A 168 -6.71 -14.13 8.82
N ARG A 169 -7.81 -14.13 8.05
CA ARG A 169 -8.14 -15.15 7.06
C ARG A 169 -8.07 -14.60 5.64
N GLY A 170 -7.63 -15.46 4.73
CA GLY A 170 -7.72 -15.24 3.29
C GLY A 170 -6.49 -14.60 2.67
N ASP A 171 -6.19 -15.03 1.46
CA ASP A 171 -5.00 -14.66 0.68
C ASP A 171 -4.89 -13.15 0.45
N HIS A 172 -6.02 -12.46 0.30
CA HIS A 172 -6.04 -11.01 0.15
C HIS A 172 -5.47 -10.26 1.36
N MET A 173 -5.63 -10.84 2.57
CA MET A 173 -5.04 -10.26 3.79
C MET A 173 -3.53 -10.49 3.84
N VAL A 174 -3.06 -11.63 3.31
CA VAL A 174 -1.63 -11.89 3.14
C VAL A 174 -1.02 -10.87 2.16
N VAL A 175 -1.67 -10.59 1.05
CA VAL A 175 -1.20 -9.57 0.10
C VAL A 175 -1.18 -8.18 0.75
N ASN A 176 -2.20 -7.81 1.53
CA ASN A 176 -2.22 -6.54 2.25
C ASN A 176 -1.07 -6.43 3.28
N ASP A 177 -0.76 -7.52 3.97
CA ASP A 177 0.38 -7.61 4.89
C ASP A 177 1.72 -7.49 4.15
N LEU A 178 1.89 -8.18 3.03
CA LEU A 178 3.10 -8.08 2.21
C LEU A 178 3.36 -6.66 1.71
N LEU A 179 2.30 -5.89 1.39
CA LEU A 179 2.42 -4.47 1.04
C LEU A 179 3.01 -3.67 2.22
N ALA A 180 2.56 -3.94 3.44
CA ALA A 180 3.07 -3.28 4.63
C ALA A 180 4.49 -3.75 4.97
N ALA A 181 4.76 -5.05 4.90
CA ALA A 181 6.07 -5.63 5.14
C ALA A 181 7.13 -5.08 4.18
N ALA A 182 6.79 -4.91 2.89
CA ALA A 182 7.71 -4.32 1.91
C ALA A 182 8.10 -2.89 2.28
N VAL A 183 7.16 -2.09 2.82
CA VAL A 183 7.47 -0.75 3.33
C VAL A 183 8.33 -0.82 4.58
N GLY A 184 8.02 -1.69 5.55
CA GLY A 184 8.81 -1.88 6.76
C GLY A 184 10.26 -2.25 6.47
N LEU A 185 10.48 -3.22 5.59
CA LEU A 185 11.83 -3.63 5.14
C LEU A 185 12.61 -2.46 4.52
N ARG A 186 11.96 -1.58 3.76
CA ARG A 186 12.58 -0.37 3.20
C ARG A 186 12.93 0.67 4.27
N GLN A 187 12.24 0.66 5.40
CA GLN A 187 12.52 1.54 6.54
C GLN A 187 13.51 0.91 7.53
N GLY A 188 13.97 -0.32 7.30
CA GLY A 188 14.88 -1.04 8.19
C GLY A 188 14.21 -1.59 9.46
N ILE A 189 12.92 -1.89 9.34
CA ILE A 189 12.07 -2.47 10.40
C ILE A 189 11.87 -3.94 10.15
#